data_79519b8d1cb34fd4d419d22bef7a72a4
#
_entry.id   79519b8d1cb34fd4d419d22bef7a72a4
#
_cell.length_a   1.000
_cell.length_b   1.000
_cell.length_c   1.000
_cell.angle_alpha   90.00
_cell.angle_beta   90.00
_cell.angle_gamma   90.00
#
_symmetry.space_group_name_H-M   'P 1'
#
loop_
_entity.id
_entity.type
_entity.pdbx_description
1 polymer ?
#
loop_
_entity_poly.entity_id
_entity_poly.type
_entity_poly.pdbx_seq_one_letter_code
_entity_poly.pdbx_strand_id
1 'polypeptide(L)'
;MQTHPSSAGARFRAAVATEQPLQVVGAITAYAAKLAAATGFKAVYLSGGGVAANSLGIPDLGISTMDDVLIDAGRITDAIDLPLLVDIDTGWGGAFNIARTIRSFIRAGVAAVHLEDQVGQKRCGHRPGKEVVAKDEMVDRVKAAVDARTDDQFVIMARTDAAASEGLDAAIDRAVAYVEAGADMIFPEAMKTLDDYRRFKAAVRVPILANLTEFGSTPFFTTDELKSAKVDIALYCCGAYRAMNAAALNFYETVRRDGTQKAAVPTMQTREDLYRYLGYHAYEDKLDALFATKK
;
A
#
# COMPACT_ATOMS: atom_id res chain seq x y z
N MET A 1 15.07 31.43 -4.74
CA MET A 1 14.51 30.28 -5.47
C MET A 1 13.54 29.58 -4.54
N GLN A 2 12.24 29.70 -4.78
CA GLN A 2 11.25 28.88 -4.07
C GLN A 2 11.45 27.46 -4.56
N THR A 3 11.92 26.57 -3.69
CA THR A 3 11.92 25.13 -3.96
C THR A 3 10.47 24.68 -4.02
N HIS A 4 9.95 24.41 -5.20
CA HIS A 4 8.67 23.71 -5.31
C HIS A 4 8.79 22.41 -4.51
N PRO A 5 7.82 22.07 -3.63
CA PRO A 5 7.85 20.82 -2.91
C PRO A 5 7.93 19.68 -3.94
N SER A 6 8.81 18.71 -3.72
CA SER A 6 8.93 17.56 -4.60
C SER A 6 7.61 16.80 -4.67
N SER A 7 7.22 16.29 -5.85
CA SER A 7 5.97 15.53 -6.02
C SER A 7 5.96 14.30 -5.10
N ALA A 8 4.77 13.75 -4.82
CA ALA A 8 4.64 12.54 -4.00
C ALA A 8 5.44 11.37 -4.59
N GLY A 9 5.40 11.20 -5.92
CA GLY A 9 6.19 10.19 -6.63
C GLY A 9 7.69 10.39 -6.45
N ALA A 10 8.18 11.63 -6.54
CA ALA A 10 9.60 11.94 -6.32
C ALA A 10 10.02 11.59 -4.88
N ARG A 11 9.18 11.86 -3.87
CA ARG A 11 9.46 11.48 -2.47
C ARG A 11 9.51 9.96 -2.30
N PHE A 12 8.63 9.20 -2.97
CA PHE A 12 8.66 7.74 -2.93
C PHE A 12 9.95 7.18 -3.54
N ARG A 13 10.34 7.66 -4.72
CA ARG A 13 11.60 7.26 -5.38
C ARG A 13 12.82 7.58 -4.51
N ALA A 14 12.84 8.75 -3.87
CA ALA A 14 13.91 9.14 -2.94
C ALA A 14 13.94 8.23 -1.71
N ALA A 15 12.79 7.85 -1.14
CA ALA A 15 12.72 6.92 -0.02
C ALA A 15 13.29 5.54 -0.40
N VAL A 16 12.91 4.98 -1.57
CA VAL A 16 13.46 3.70 -2.07
C VAL A 16 14.98 3.78 -2.30
N ALA A 17 15.50 4.93 -2.75
CA ALA A 17 16.94 5.10 -2.97
C ALA A 17 17.75 5.22 -1.67
N THR A 18 17.16 5.77 -0.61
CA THR A 18 17.86 6.11 0.65
C THR A 18 17.74 5.03 1.73
N GLU A 19 16.66 4.24 1.75
CA GLU A 19 16.46 3.14 2.70
C GLU A 19 16.35 1.82 1.93
N GLN A 20 17.24 0.86 2.22
CA GLN A 20 17.36 -0.38 1.46
C GLN A 20 17.44 -1.61 2.36
N PRO A 21 16.36 -2.44 2.33
CA PRO A 21 15.08 -2.21 1.67
C PRO A 21 14.27 -1.13 2.39
N LEU A 22 13.52 -0.34 1.62
CA LEU A 22 12.54 0.59 2.19
C LEU A 22 11.45 -0.18 2.91
N GLN A 23 11.25 0.08 4.19
CA GLN A 23 10.15 -0.49 4.95
C GLN A 23 8.86 0.31 4.69
N VAL A 24 7.87 -0.35 4.08
CA VAL A 24 6.54 0.23 3.80
C VAL A 24 5.50 -0.51 4.63
N VAL A 25 4.70 0.22 5.40
CA VAL A 25 3.70 -0.37 6.30
C VAL A 25 2.29 0.00 5.89
N GLY A 26 1.37 -0.98 6.02
CA GLY A 26 -0.05 -0.78 5.72
C GLY A 26 -0.73 0.17 6.70
N ALA A 27 -1.48 1.13 6.17
CA ALA A 27 -2.31 2.06 6.91
C ALA A 27 -3.66 2.19 6.20
N ILE A 28 -4.74 1.76 6.86
CA ILE A 28 -6.10 1.75 6.28
C ILE A 28 -6.93 2.99 6.68
N THR A 29 -6.40 3.84 7.52
CA THR A 29 -7.05 5.09 7.93
C THR A 29 -6.02 6.20 8.05
N ALA A 30 -6.47 7.45 7.97
CA ALA A 30 -5.64 8.63 8.19
C ALA A 30 -4.92 8.60 9.56
N TYR A 31 -5.59 8.10 10.61
CA TYR A 31 -4.98 8.00 11.94
C TYR A 31 -3.90 6.91 12.00
N ALA A 32 -4.13 5.75 11.39
CA ALA A 32 -3.10 4.70 11.28
C ALA A 32 -1.85 5.22 10.52
N ALA A 33 -2.05 6.03 9.46
CA ALA A 33 -0.96 6.66 8.73
C ALA A 33 -0.17 7.66 9.60
N LYS A 34 -0.84 8.45 10.46
CA LYS A 34 -0.16 9.32 11.43
C LYS A 34 0.68 8.53 12.44
N LEU A 35 0.18 7.39 12.92
CA LEU A 35 0.94 6.50 13.80
C LEU A 35 2.17 5.93 13.09
N ALA A 36 2.03 5.48 11.86
CA ALA A 36 3.16 5.00 11.06
C ALA A 36 4.22 6.10 10.84
N ALA A 37 3.81 7.31 10.51
CA ALA A 37 4.71 8.46 10.37
C ALA A 37 5.46 8.76 11.68
N ALA A 38 4.76 8.73 12.82
CA ALA A 38 5.35 8.98 14.13
C ALA A 38 6.36 7.92 14.58
N THR A 39 6.29 6.70 14.02
CA THR A 39 7.26 5.62 14.28
C THR A 39 8.48 5.64 13.34
N GLY A 40 8.52 6.58 12.39
CA GLY A 40 9.68 6.83 11.53
C GLY A 40 9.67 6.14 10.17
N PHE A 41 8.58 5.47 9.78
CA PHE A 41 8.42 4.98 8.41
C PHE A 41 8.54 6.11 7.39
N LYS A 42 9.09 5.80 6.20
CA LYS A 42 9.31 6.79 5.13
C LYS A 42 8.29 6.69 4.00
N ALA A 43 7.45 5.64 4.02
CA ALA A 43 6.32 5.46 3.11
C ALA A 43 5.25 4.59 3.78
N VAL A 44 4.01 4.74 3.32
CA VAL A 44 2.85 3.96 3.78
C VAL A 44 2.15 3.30 2.59
N TYR A 45 1.33 2.32 2.89
CA TYR A 45 0.61 1.52 1.90
C TYR A 45 -0.89 1.44 2.22
N LEU A 46 -1.72 1.61 1.20
CA LEU A 46 -3.16 1.34 1.28
C LEU A 46 -3.50 0.07 0.51
N SER A 47 -3.88 -0.97 1.23
CA SER A 47 -4.30 -2.27 0.68
C SER A 47 -5.73 -2.22 0.16
N GLY A 48 -5.98 -2.68 -1.07
CA GLY A 48 -7.34 -2.88 -1.59
C GLY A 48 -8.14 -3.87 -0.73
N GLY A 49 -7.52 -4.99 -0.35
CA GLY A 49 -8.13 -5.94 0.61
C GLY A 49 -8.33 -5.34 2.00
N GLY A 50 -7.47 -4.41 2.44
CA GLY A 50 -7.65 -3.64 3.67
C GLY A 50 -8.87 -2.73 3.63
N VAL A 51 -9.10 -2.02 2.51
CA VAL A 51 -10.30 -1.19 2.27
C VAL A 51 -11.54 -2.07 2.21
N ALA A 52 -11.52 -3.15 1.44
CA ALA A 52 -12.65 -4.08 1.36
C ALA A 52 -13.08 -4.57 2.76
N ALA A 53 -12.13 -5.04 3.57
CA ALA A 53 -12.42 -5.60 4.90
C ALA A 53 -12.82 -4.56 5.94
N ASN A 54 -12.15 -3.40 6.00
CA ASN A 54 -12.30 -2.47 7.13
C ASN A 54 -13.19 -1.26 6.83
N SER A 55 -13.20 -0.77 5.59
CA SER A 55 -14.07 0.35 5.21
C SER A 55 -15.44 -0.12 4.74
N LEU A 56 -15.51 -1.28 4.05
CA LEU A 56 -16.75 -1.79 3.45
C LEU A 56 -17.32 -3.01 4.16
N GLY A 57 -16.53 -3.76 4.94
CA GLY A 57 -16.96 -5.00 5.62
C GLY A 57 -17.25 -6.15 4.64
N ILE A 58 -16.56 -6.20 3.50
CA ILE A 58 -16.74 -7.21 2.45
C ILE A 58 -15.44 -7.98 2.19
N PRO A 59 -15.49 -9.18 1.59
CA PRO A 59 -14.30 -9.95 1.23
C PRO A 59 -13.54 -9.30 0.06
N ASP A 60 -12.20 -9.52 0.04
CA ASP A 60 -11.29 -9.11 -1.02
C ASP A 60 -11.42 -10.01 -2.26
N LEU A 61 -12.41 -9.72 -3.10
CA LEU A 61 -12.77 -10.48 -4.31
C LEU A 61 -13.06 -9.59 -5.52
N GLY A 62 -12.45 -8.40 -5.59
CA GLY A 62 -12.69 -7.46 -6.69
C GLY A 62 -14.07 -6.80 -6.64
N ILE A 63 -14.68 -6.70 -5.45
CA ILE A 63 -16.02 -6.09 -5.24
C ILE A 63 -15.89 -4.57 -5.04
N SER A 64 -14.80 -4.12 -4.40
CA SER A 64 -14.54 -2.70 -4.19
C SER A 64 -14.35 -1.95 -5.51
N THR A 65 -14.74 -0.70 -5.52
CA THR A 65 -14.61 0.20 -6.68
C THR A 65 -13.39 1.12 -6.52
N MET A 66 -13.01 1.76 -7.63
CA MET A 66 -12.00 2.82 -7.61
C MET A 66 -12.33 3.91 -6.56
N ASP A 67 -13.59 4.33 -6.50
CA ASP A 67 -14.01 5.42 -5.63
C ASP A 67 -13.92 5.04 -4.14
N ASP A 68 -14.17 3.79 -3.78
CA ASP A 68 -14.00 3.29 -2.40
C ASP A 68 -12.55 3.44 -1.94
N VAL A 69 -11.60 3.01 -2.77
CA VAL A 69 -10.16 3.11 -2.45
C VAL A 69 -9.67 4.55 -2.51
N LEU A 70 -10.16 5.34 -3.47
CA LEU A 70 -9.78 6.74 -3.66
C LEU A 70 -10.18 7.62 -2.46
N ILE A 71 -11.35 7.36 -1.84
CA ILE A 71 -11.79 8.06 -0.63
C ILE A 71 -10.79 7.88 0.51
N ASP A 72 -10.39 6.65 0.80
CA ASP A 72 -9.44 6.38 1.88
C ASP A 72 -8.03 6.87 1.54
N ALA A 73 -7.60 6.74 0.28
CA ALA A 73 -6.34 7.31 -0.19
C ALA A 73 -6.28 8.83 0.01
N GLY A 74 -7.33 9.57 -0.36
CA GLY A 74 -7.42 11.01 -0.16
C GLY A 74 -7.35 11.42 1.31
N ARG A 75 -8.05 10.71 2.21
CA ARG A 75 -7.98 10.93 3.66
C ARG A 75 -6.57 10.73 4.22
N ILE A 76 -5.83 9.75 3.70
CA ILE A 76 -4.45 9.47 4.15
C ILE A 76 -3.52 10.56 3.65
N THR A 77 -3.56 10.90 2.36
CA THR A 77 -2.68 11.92 1.77
C THR A 77 -2.90 13.32 2.34
N ASP A 78 -4.13 13.65 2.74
CA ASP A 78 -4.45 14.90 3.45
C ASP A 78 -3.90 14.94 4.88
N ALA A 79 -3.69 13.77 5.49
CA ALA A 79 -3.31 13.68 6.90
C ALA A 79 -1.81 13.63 7.15
N ILE A 80 -1.01 13.21 6.16
CA ILE A 80 0.44 13.01 6.28
C ILE A 80 1.18 13.43 5.01
N ASP A 81 2.46 13.80 5.15
CA ASP A 81 3.34 14.12 4.03
C ASP A 81 4.11 12.91 3.46
N LEU A 82 3.99 11.72 4.11
CA LEU A 82 4.67 10.52 3.61
C LEU A 82 4.06 10.07 2.27
N PRO A 83 4.90 9.59 1.34
CA PRO A 83 4.42 9.06 0.08
C PRO A 83 3.58 7.80 0.32
N LEU A 84 2.43 7.73 -0.35
CA LEU A 84 1.48 6.62 -0.28
C LEU A 84 1.59 5.74 -1.53
N LEU A 85 1.79 4.44 -1.33
CA LEU A 85 1.62 3.38 -2.33
C LEU A 85 0.22 2.79 -2.19
N VAL A 86 -0.52 2.64 -3.30
CA VAL A 86 -1.91 2.15 -3.29
C VAL A 86 -2.07 0.92 -4.18
N ASP A 87 -2.82 -0.05 -3.68
CA ASP A 87 -3.35 -1.19 -4.43
C ASP A 87 -4.52 -0.74 -5.30
N ILE A 88 -4.39 -0.89 -6.61
CA ILE A 88 -5.46 -0.56 -7.56
C ILE A 88 -6.03 -1.81 -8.24
N ASP A 89 -5.85 -2.98 -7.63
CA ASP A 89 -6.32 -4.26 -8.16
C ASP A 89 -5.92 -4.43 -9.64
N THR A 90 -6.90 -4.68 -10.51
CA THR A 90 -6.70 -4.79 -11.97
C THR A 90 -6.98 -3.48 -12.72
N GLY A 91 -7.15 -2.35 -12.00
CA GLY A 91 -7.43 -1.03 -12.57
C GLY A 91 -8.90 -0.71 -12.81
N TRP A 92 -9.81 -1.56 -12.31
CA TRP A 92 -11.29 -1.43 -12.37
C TRP A 92 -11.86 -1.31 -13.79
N GLY A 93 -11.27 -2.03 -14.74
CA GLY A 93 -11.80 -2.14 -16.10
C GLY A 93 -10.74 -2.05 -17.19
N GLY A 94 -11.16 -1.66 -18.41
CA GLY A 94 -10.27 -1.58 -19.57
C GLY A 94 -9.36 -0.35 -19.55
N ALA A 95 -8.63 -0.12 -20.66
CA ALA A 95 -7.61 0.92 -20.78
C ALA A 95 -8.07 2.32 -20.33
N PHE A 96 -9.29 2.74 -20.69
CA PHE A 96 -9.81 4.06 -20.29
C PHE A 96 -10.20 4.14 -18.82
N ASN A 97 -10.59 3.03 -18.18
CA ASN A 97 -10.78 2.95 -16.74
C ASN A 97 -9.45 3.07 -16.01
N ILE A 98 -8.42 2.33 -16.45
CA ILE A 98 -7.06 2.43 -15.95
C ILE A 98 -6.54 3.87 -16.06
N ALA A 99 -6.72 4.50 -17.21
CA ALA A 99 -6.32 5.90 -17.42
C ALA A 99 -7.04 6.86 -16.46
N ARG A 100 -8.35 6.68 -16.23
CA ARG A 100 -9.11 7.45 -15.23
C ARG A 100 -8.56 7.23 -13.82
N THR A 101 -8.30 5.99 -13.47
CA THR A 101 -7.73 5.57 -12.18
C THR A 101 -6.42 6.29 -11.92
N ILE A 102 -5.42 6.16 -12.81
CA ILE A 102 -4.10 6.78 -12.66
C ILE A 102 -4.22 8.29 -12.43
N ARG A 103 -5.00 8.99 -13.27
CA ARG A 103 -5.19 10.45 -13.13
C ARG A 103 -5.87 10.83 -11.82
N SER A 104 -6.81 10.02 -11.34
CA SER A 104 -7.53 10.28 -10.08
C SER A 104 -6.62 10.11 -8.87
N PHE A 105 -5.80 9.06 -8.83
CA PHE A 105 -4.86 8.82 -7.73
C PHE A 105 -3.72 9.85 -7.72
N ILE A 106 -3.20 10.28 -8.87
CA ILE A 106 -2.22 11.39 -8.95
C ILE A 106 -2.83 12.67 -8.35
N ARG A 107 -4.07 13.03 -8.74
CA ARG A 107 -4.76 14.22 -8.20
C ARG A 107 -5.03 14.12 -6.69
N ALA A 108 -5.22 12.93 -6.17
CA ALA A 108 -5.37 12.68 -4.74
C ALA A 108 -4.03 12.68 -3.97
N GLY A 109 -2.91 13.04 -4.61
CA GLY A 109 -1.61 13.12 -3.94
C GLY A 109 -0.93 11.77 -3.67
N VAL A 110 -1.42 10.70 -4.29
CA VAL A 110 -0.80 9.36 -4.22
C VAL A 110 0.55 9.39 -4.93
N ALA A 111 1.53 8.67 -4.40
CA ALA A 111 2.90 8.64 -4.93
C ALA A 111 3.15 7.49 -5.90
N ALA A 112 2.51 6.35 -5.64
CA ALA A 112 2.72 5.11 -6.36
C ALA A 112 1.45 4.26 -6.34
N VAL A 113 1.26 3.47 -7.39
CA VAL A 113 0.22 2.43 -7.43
C VAL A 113 0.82 1.11 -7.88
N HIS A 114 0.23 0.00 -7.45
CA HIS A 114 0.47 -1.27 -8.13
C HIS A 114 -0.79 -1.81 -8.78
N LEU A 115 -0.60 -2.38 -9.96
CA LEU A 115 -1.60 -2.96 -10.86
C LEU A 115 -1.23 -4.41 -11.12
N GLU A 116 -2.19 -5.34 -11.00
CA GLU A 116 -1.91 -6.77 -11.08
C GLU A 116 -2.43 -7.45 -12.36
N ASP A 117 -1.81 -8.59 -12.69
CA ASP A 117 -2.13 -9.41 -13.87
C ASP A 117 -3.23 -10.45 -13.63
N GLN A 118 -3.98 -10.37 -12.53
CA GLN A 118 -5.12 -11.24 -12.31
C GLN A 118 -6.30 -10.89 -13.25
N VAL A 119 -7.23 -11.85 -13.41
CA VAL A 119 -8.53 -11.59 -14.04
C VAL A 119 -9.36 -10.63 -13.19
N GLY A 120 -10.38 -9.98 -13.76
CA GLY A 120 -11.19 -8.99 -13.03
C GLY A 120 -11.91 -9.54 -11.80
N GLN A 121 -12.20 -10.84 -11.77
CA GLN A 121 -12.70 -11.57 -10.59
C GLN A 121 -11.53 -12.07 -9.73
N LYS A 122 -10.65 -11.18 -9.34
CA LYS A 122 -9.41 -11.49 -8.63
C LYS A 122 -9.63 -12.17 -7.28
N ARG A 123 -8.57 -12.76 -6.76
CA ARG A 123 -8.49 -13.31 -5.39
C ARG A 123 -7.29 -12.71 -4.66
N CYS A 124 -7.32 -12.75 -3.33
CA CYS A 124 -6.15 -12.39 -2.54
C CYS A 124 -4.90 -13.17 -3.00
N GLY A 125 -3.78 -12.49 -3.19
CA GLY A 125 -2.54 -13.03 -3.77
C GLY A 125 -1.94 -14.25 -3.06
N HIS A 126 -2.31 -14.51 -1.81
CA HIS A 126 -1.89 -15.68 -1.03
C HIS A 126 -2.94 -16.82 -0.98
N ARG A 127 -4.06 -16.68 -1.71
CA ARG A 127 -5.08 -17.74 -1.81
C ARG A 127 -4.86 -18.62 -3.05
N PRO A 128 -5.26 -19.90 -2.99
CA PRO A 128 -5.22 -20.79 -4.15
C PRO A 128 -6.28 -20.43 -5.19
N GLY A 129 -6.08 -20.91 -6.42
CA GLY A 129 -7.04 -20.77 -7.52
C GLY A 129 -7.09 -19.37 -8.12
N LYS A 130 -5.97 -18.65 -8.09
CA LYS A 130 -5.79 -17.41 -8.85
C LYS A 130 -5.70 -17.71 -10.34
N GLU A 131 -6.29 -16.85 -11.14
CA GLU A 131 -6.20 -16.86 -12.59
C GLU A 131 -5.56 -15.56 -13.06
N VAL A 132 -4.60 -15.67 -13.97
CA VAL A 132 -3.93 -14.51 -14.57
C VAL A 132 -4.37 -14.34 -16.02
N VAL A 133 -4.42 -13.09 -16.47
CA VAL A 133 -4.70 -12.78 -17.86
C VAL A 133 -3.51 -13.14 -18.76
N ALA A 134 -3.70 -13.15 -20.07
CA ALA A 134 -2.59 -13.29 -21.01
C ALA A 134 -1.53 -12.18 -20.78
N LYS A 135 -0.25 -12.52 -20.99
CA LYS A 135 0.85 -11.57 -20.78
C LYS A 135 0.64 -10.26 -21.55
N ASP A 136 0.21 -10.36 -22.82
CA ASP A 136 -0.01 -9.19 -23.67
C ASP A 136 -1.16 -8.30 -23.16
N GLU A 137 -2.20 -8.88 -22.56
CA GLU A 137 -3.26 -8.09 -21.92
C GLU A 137 -2.72 -7.26 -20.75
N MET A 138 -1.88 -7.85 -19.91
CA MET A 138 -1.28 -7.09 -18.82
C MET A 138 -0.27 -6.04 -19.34
N VAL A 139 0.47 -6.34 -20.39
CA VAL A 139 1.33 -5.36 -21.11
C VAL A 139 0.49 -4.15 -21.55
N ASP A 140 -0.69 -4.36 -22.08
CA ASP A 140 -1.59 -3.29 -22.51
C ASP A 140 -2.17 -2.51 -21.31
N ARG A 141 -2.46 -3.17 -20.18
CA ARG A 141 -2.84 -2.50 -18.91
C ARG A 141 -1.71 -1.57 -18.43
N VAL A 142 -0.45 -2.05 -18.43
CA VAL A 142 0.72 -1.24 -18.05
C VAL A 142 0.88 -0.04 -18.98
N LYS A 143 0.82 -0.24 -20.30
CA LYS A 143 0.90 0.86 -21.28
C LYS A 143 -0.19 1.91 -21.06
N ALA A 144 -1.43 1.49 -20.79
CA ALA A 144 -2.53 2.40 -20.51
C ALA A 144 -2.30 3.22 -19.23
N ALA A 145 -1.70 2.61 -18.20
CA ALA A 145 -1.32 3.28 -16.97
C ALA A 145 -0.20 4.30 -17.18
N VAL A 146 0.83 3.92 -17.92
CA VAL A 146 1.99 4.78 -18.26
C VAL A 146 1.57 5.97 -19.10
N ASP A 147 0.77 5.76 -20.16
CA ASP A 147 0.25 6.83 -21.03
C ASP A 147 -0.61 7.84 -20.25
N ALA A 148 -1.37 7.37 -19.27
CA ALA A 148 -2.25 8.23 -18.48
C ALA A 148 -1.53 9.06 -17.41
N ARG A 149 -0.25 8.83 -17.17
CA ARG A 149 0.55 9.47 -16.13
C ARG A 149 0.73 10.97 -16.43
N THR A 150 0.36 11.83 -15.48
CA THR A 150 0.48 13.30 -15.56
C THR A 150 1.58 13.88 -14.69
N ASP A 151 2.26 13.05 -13.89
CA ASP A 151 3.47 13.35 -13.12
C ASP A 151 4.51 12.29 -13.46
N ASP A 152 5.60 12.66 -14.11
CA ASP A 152 6.68 11.75 -14.55
C ASP A 152 7.35 11.02 -13.38
N GLN A 153 7.22 11.53 -12.15
CA GLN A 153 7.74 10.89 -10.95
C GLN A 153 6.78 9.89 -10.32
N PHE A 154 5.49 9.94 -10.67
CA PHE A 154 4.51 8.97 -10.19
C PHE A 154 4.92 7.55 -10.57
N VAL A 155 4.88 6.62 -9.59
CA VAL A 155 5.37 5.25 -9.80
C VAL A 155 4.23 4.33 -10.22
N ILE A 156 4.44 3.63 -11.34
CA ILE A 156 3.61 2.52 -11.80
C ILE A 156 4.36 1.23 -11.54
N MET A 157 3.89 0.45 -10.57
CA MET A 157 4.44 -0.84 -10.20
C MET A 157 3.56 -1.94 -10.80
N ALA A 158 4.15 -2.83 -11.60
CA ALA A 158 3.43 -3.98 -12.13
C ALA A 158 3.56 -5.16 -11.15
N ARG A 159 2.41 -5.71 -10.73
CA ARG A 159 2.35 -6.91 -9.91
C ARG A 159 2.06 -8.12 -10.79
N THR A 160 2.78 -9.22 -10.55
CA THR A 160 2.49 -10.51 -11.16
C THR A 160 2.18 -11.56 -10.10
N ASP A 161 1.06 -12.23 -10.29
CA ASP A 161 0.61 -13.38 -9.49
C ASP A 161 0.91 -14.72 -10.18
N ALA A 162 1.57 -14.70 -11.34
CA ALA A 162 1.77 -15.86 -12.20
C ALA A 162 2.69 -16.93 -11.59
N ALA A 163 3.55 -16.60 -10.63
CA ALA A 163 4.45 -17.59 -10.00
C ALA A 163 3.72 -18.78 -9.38
N ALA A 164 2.51 -18.57 -8.88
CA ALA A 164 1.70 -19.62 -8.26
C ALA A 164 1.00 -20.55 -9.27
N SER A 165 0.70 -20.06 -10.48
CA SER A 165 -0.05 -20.79 -11.52
C SER A 165 0.82 -21.25 -12.69
N GLU A 166 1.79 -20.43 -13.10
CA GLU A 166 2.63 -20.68 -14.29
C GLU A 166 4.09 -20.98 -13.91
N GLY A 167 4.47 -20.78 -12.65
CA GLY A 167 5.84 -20.99 -12.16
C GLY A 167 6.73 -19.75 -12.25
N LEU A 168 7.88 -19.84 -11.59
CA LEU A 168 8.79 -18.70 -11.40
C LEU A 168 9.34 -18.13 -12.71
N ASP A 169 9.72 -18.99 -13.67
CA ASP A 169 10.32 -18.54 -14.94
C ASP A 169 9.32 -17.78 -15.79
N ALA A 170 8.07 -18.24 -15.87
CA ALA A 170 7.00 -17.54 -16.55
C ALA A 170 6.67 -16.20 -15.89
N ALA A 171 6.64 -16.14 -14.55
CA ALA A 171 6.43 -14.89 -13.83
C ALA A 171 7.57 -13.87 -14.08
N ILE A 172 8.82 -14.33 -14.18
CA ILE A 172 9.96 -13.48 -14.54
C ILE A 172 9.83 -12.97 -15.99
N ASP A 173 9.48 -13.83 -16.94
CA ASP A 173 9.26 -13.44 -18.33
C ASP A 173 8.16 -12.37 -18.46
N ARG A 174 7.05 -12.52 -17.73
CA ARG A 174 5.99 -11.52 -17.64
C ARG A 174 6.52 -10.19 -17.07
N ALA A 175 7.24 -10.24 -15.95
CA ALA A 175 7.77 -9.05 -15.30
C ALA A 175 8.75 -8.27 -16.20
N VAL A 176 9.57 -8.94 -16.98
CA VAL A 176 10.45 -8.31 -18.00
C VAL A 176 9.61 -7.57 -19.03
N ALA A 177 8.57 -8.20 -19.58
CA ALA A 177 7.68 -7.56 -20.54
C ALA A 177 6.93 -6.35 -19.95
N TYR A 178 6.58 -6.39 -18.66
CA TYR A 178 5.93 -5.26 -17.98
C TYR A 178 6.89 -4.07 -17.80
N VAL A 179 8.18 -4.34 -17.50
CA VAL A 179 9.21 -3.30 -17.48
C VAL A 179 9.42 -2.70 -18.87
N GLU A 180 9.49 -3.52 -19.92
CA GLU A 180 9.59 -3.05 -21.30
C GLU A 180 8.37 -2.21 -21.72
N ALA A 181 7.18 -2.48 -21.14
CA ALA A 181 5.98 -1.69 -21.35
C ALA A 181 5.98 -0.36 -20.55
N GLY A 182 6.97 -0.13 -19.68
CA GLY A 182 7.17 1.12 -18.95
C GLY A 182 6.83 1.05 -17.45
N ALA A 183 6.65 -0.13 -16.86
CA ALA A 183 6.55 -0.26 -15.41
C ALA A 183 7.85 0.18 -14.73
N ASP A 184 7.73 1.03 -13.70
CA ASP A 184 8.88 1.58 -12.96
C ASP A 184 9.46 0.58 -11.96
N MET A 185 8.63 -0.29 -11.40
CA MET A 185 8.96 -1.25 -10.34
C MET A 185 8.15 -2.53 -10.53
N ILE A 186 8.59 -3.62 -9.90
CA ILE A 186 7.92 -4.92 -9.97
C ILE A 186 7.54 -5.41 -8.57
N PHE A 187 6.33 -5.97 -8.47
CA PHE A 187 5.82 -6.66 -7.30
C PHE A 187 5.61 -8.15 -7.64
N PRO A 188 6.61 -9.02 -7.40
CA PRO A 188 6.46 -10.45 -7.56
C PRO A 188 5.71 -11.02 -6.35
N GLU A 189 4.47 -11.50 -6.55
CA GLU A 189 3.65 -11.98 -5.44
C GLU A 189 4.03 -13.41 -5.03
N ALA A 190 3.96 -13.68 -3.72
CA ALA A 190 4.06 -15.01 -3.12
C ALA A 190 5.40 -15.73 -3.35
N MET A 191 6.51 -15.01 -3.37
CA MET A 191 7.85 -15.59 -3.45
C MET A 191 8.16 -16.41 -2.20
N LYS A 192 8.82 -17.54 -2.35
CA LYS A 192 9.06 -18.52 -1.28
C LYS A 192 10.49 -18.50 -0.74
N THR A 193 11.45 -18.07 -1.54
CA THR A 193 12.87 -18.07 -1.19
C THR A 193 13.54 -16.74 -1.54
N LEU A 194 14.65 -16.46 -0.88
CA LEU A 194 15.51 -15.31 -1.22
C LEU A 194 16.11 -15.46 -2.63
N ASP A 195 16.27 -16.69 -3.12
CA ASP A 195 16.78 -16.94 -4.47
C ASP A 195 15.78 -16.56 -5.54
N ASP A 196 14.48 -16.75 -5.28
CA ASP A 196 13.42 -16.29 -6.18
C ASP A 196 13.53 -14.76 -6.40
N TYR A 197 13.72 -14.00 -5.32
CA TYR A 197 13.93 -12.54 -5.42
C TYR A 197 15.22 -12.18 -6.18
N ARG A 198 16.34 -12.89 -5.94
CA ARG A 198 17.59 -12.65 -6.67
C ARG A 198 17.41 -12.86 -8.16
N ARG A 199 16.70 -13.92 -8.57
CA ARG A 199 16.40 -14.23 -9.98
C ARG A 199 15.52 -13.15 -10.60
N PHE A 200 14.45 -12.71 -9.92
CA PHE A 200 13.64 -11.58 -10.37
C PHE A 200 14.50 -10.32 -10.55
N LYS A 201 15.24 -9.93 -9.54
CA LYS A 201 16.07 -8.71 -9.56
C LYS A 201 17.09 -8.71 -10.67
N ALA A 202 17.73 -9.85 -10.92
CA ALA A 202 18.71 -10.00 -12.01
C ALA A 202 18.08 -9.80 -13.40
N ALA A 203 16.84 -10.25 -13.58
CA ALA A 203 16.13 -10.16 -14.86
C ALA A 203 15.55 -8.76 -15.11
N VAL A 204 14.79 -8.20 -14.14
CA VAL A 204 14.02 -6.97 -14.37
C VAL A 204 14.85 -5.68 -14.23
N ARG A 205 15.91 -5.68 -13.43
CA ARG A 205 16.85 -4.55 -13.22
C ARG A 205 16.22 -3.25 -12.69
N VAL A 206 14.94 -3.27 -12.34
CA VAL A 206 14.22 -2.19 -11.65
C VAL A 206 14.03 -2.55 -10.18
N PRO A 207 13.58 -1.62 -9.32
CA PRO A 207 13.25 -1.95 -7.93
C PRO A 207 12.19 -3.05 -7.85
N ILE A 208 12.37 -3.98 -6.87
CA ILE A 208 11.41 -5.05 -6.58
C ILE A 208 10.92 -4.97 -5.15
N LEU A 209 9.63 -5.35 -4.95
CA LEU A 209 8.96 -5.36 -3.66
C LEU A 209 8.79 -6.79 -3.15
N ALA A 210 9.07 -7.01 -1.86
CA ALA A 210 8.72 -8.24 -1.14
C ALA A 210 7.51 -7.99 -0.23
N ASN A 211 6.43 -8.75 -0.45
CA ASN A 211 5.23 -8.69 0.39
C ASN A 211 5.33 -9.70 1.53
N LEU A 212 5.46 -9.21 2.76
CA LEU A 212 5.62 -10.00 3.99
C LEU A 212 4.28 -10.08 4.75
N THR A 213 3.21 -10.47 4.04
CA THR A 213 1.88 -10.55 4.67
C THR A 213 1.78 -11.71 5.65
N GLU A 214 1.12 -11.46 6.78
CA GLU A 214 0.86 -12.46 7.81
C GLU A 214 -0.09 -13.55 7.27
N PHE A 215 0.16 -14.80 7.68
CA PHE A 215 -0.60 -15.98 7.25
C PHE A 215 -0.55 -16.24 5.72
N GLY A 216 0.43 -15.63 5.04
CA GLY A 216 0.69 -15.85 3.63
C GLY A 216 1.65 -17.00 3.36
N SER A 217 2.03 -17.19 2.10
CA SER A 217 2.97 -18.23 1.67
C SER A 217 4.44 -17.79 1.66
N THR A 218 4.70 -16.48 1.74
CA THR A 218 6.06 -15.91 1.80
C THR A 218 6.56 -15.99 3.23
N PRO A 219 7.78 -16.53 3.49
CA PRO A 219 8.39 -16.50 4.81
C PRO A 219 8.64 -15.07 5.31
N PHE A 220 8.67 -14.89 6.64
CA PHE A 220 8.99 -13.60 7.25
C PHE A 220 10.50 -13.34 7.21
N PHE A 221 10.98 -12.93 6.05
CA PHE A 221 12.37 -12.51 5.91
C PHE A 221 12.64 -11.22 6.67
N THR A 222 13.79 -11.12 7.29
CA THR A 222 14.29 -9.87 7.89
C THR A 222 14.72 -8.88 6.79
N THR A 223 14.85 -7.62 7.15
CA THR A 223 15.36 -6.59 6.23
C THR A 223 16.78 -6.92 5.74
N ASP A 224 17.64 -7.50 6.60
CA ASP A 224 19.00 -7.88 6.20
C ASP A 224 19.01 -9.05 5.21
N GLU A 225 18.15 -10.04 5.39
CA GLU A 225 17.97 -11.14 4.42
C GLU A 225 17.47 -10.61 3.07
N LEU A 226 16.43 -9.75 3.07
CA LEU A 226 15.92 -9.12 1.85
C LEU A 226 16.98 -8.26 1.16
N LYS A 227 17.78 -7.50 1.93
CA LYS A 227 18.91 -6.74 1.41
C LYS A 227 19.93 -7.64 0.74
N SER A 228 20.24 -8.81 1.33
CA SER A 228 21.14 -9.81 0.73
C SER A 228 20.63 -10.34 -0.61
N ALA A 229 19.31 -10.35 -0.81
CA ALA A 229 18.64 -10.74 -2.04
C ALA A 229 18.40 -9.56 -3.00
N LYS A 230 18.89 -8.35 -2.64
CA LYS A 230 18.74 -7.11 -3.42
C LYS A 230 17.28 -6.70 -3.64
N VAL A 231 16.42 -6.99 -2.68
CA VAL A 231 15.06 -6.48 -2.60
C VAL A 231 15.12 -5.01 -2.20
N ASP A 232 14.35 -4.16 -2.87
CA ASP A 232 14.39 -2.72 -2.67
C ASP A 232 13.31 -2.23 -1.70
N ILE A 233 12.19 -2.96 -1.58
CA ILE A 233 11.03 -2.59 -0.75
C ILE A 233 10.57 -3.81 0.04
N ALA A 234 10.43 -3.66 1.36
CA ALA A 234 9.81 -4.63 2.26
C ALA A 234 8.42 -4.11 2.66
N LEU A 235 7.36 -4.77 2.18
CA LEU A 235 5.98 -4.39 2.45
C LEU A 235 5.37 -5.23 3.57
N TYR A 236 4.88 -4.56 4.62
CA TYR A 236 4.10 -5.12 5.74
C TYR A 236 2.63 -4.69 5.58
N CYS A 237 1.92 -5.34 4.67
CA CYS A 237 0.67 -4.81 4.11
C CYS A 237 -0.53 -4.83 5.08
N CYS A 238 -0.67 -5.86 5.90
CA CYS A 238 -1.91 -6.15 6.63
C CYS A 238 -1.78 -6.12 8.16
N GLY A 239 -0.57 -6.19 8.70
CA GLY A 239 -0.30 -6.42 10.14
C GLY A 239 -0.99 -5.41 11.05
N ALA A 240 -0.93 -4.13 10.71
CA ALA A 240 -1.50 -3.08 11.52
C ALA A 240 -3.02 -3.24 11.71
N TYR A 241 -3.79 -3.39 10.64
CA TYR A 241 -5.24 -3.52 10.77
C TYR A 241 -5.66 -4.87 11.37
N ARG A 242 -4.89 -5.95 11.16
CA ARG A 242 -5.13 -7.23 11.83
C ARG A 242 -4.98 -7.11 13.34
N ALA A 243 -3.94 -6.40 13.80
CA ALA A 243 -3.72 -6.12 15.21
C ALA A 243 -4.84 -5.23 15.78
N MET A 244 -5.25 -4.17 15.06
CA MET A 244 -6.37 -3.29 15.43
C MET A 244 -7.68 -4.07 15.56
N ASN A 245 -7.99 -4.95 14.59
CA ASN A 245 -9.22 -5.74 14.59
C ASN A 245 -9.25 -6.76 15.75
N ALA A 246 -8.13 -7.39 16.06
CA ALA A 246 -8.02 -8.29 17.20
C ALA A 246 -8.23 -7.56 18.53
N ALA A 247 -7.65 -6.36 18.68
CA ALA A 247 -7.86 -5.52 19.86
C ALA A 247 -9.32 -5.07 20.00
N ALA A 248 -9.95 -4.65 18.89
CA ALA A 248 -11.35 -4.27 18.86
C ALA A 248 -12.29 -5.44 19.24
N LEU A 249 -12.04 -6.64 18.71
CA LEU A 249 -12.81 -7.83 19.03
C LEU A 249 -12.69 -8.15 20.53
N ASN A 250 -11.50 -8.17 21.10
CA ASN A 250 -11.27 -8.38 22.52
C ASN A 250 -12.02 -7.35 23.38
N PHE A 251 -12.05 -6.09 22.95
CA PHE A 251 -12.82 -5.05 23.63
C PHE A 251 -14.33 -5.33 23.61
N TYR A 252 -14.89 -5.66 22.44
CA TYR A 252 -16.32 -5.97 22.32
C TYR A 252 -16.73 -7.20 23.17
N GLU A 253 -15.92 -8.26 23.16
CA GLU A 253 -16.14 -9.46 23.97
C GLU A 253 -16.07 -9.14 25.47
N THR A 254 -15.11 -8.32 25.89
CA THR A 254 -14.97 -7.90 27.29
C THR A 254 -16.22 -7.12 27.76
N VAL A 255 -16.65 -6.12 27.00
CA VAL A 255 -17.85 -5.35 27.35
C VAL A 255 -19.09 -6.22 27.36
N ARG A 256 -19.24 -7.11 26.38
CA ARG A 256 -20.41 -8.00 26.29
C ARG A 256 -20.49 -9.01 27.43
N ARG A 257 -19.35 -9.53 27.88
CA ARG A 257 -19.24 -10.51 28.96
C ARG A 257 -19.42 -9.85 30.34
N ASP A 258 -18.71 -8.73 30.57
CA ASP A 258 -18.55 -8.15 31.91
C ASP A 258 -19.53 -6.99 32.18
N GLY A 259 -20.25 -6.49 31.19
CA GLY A 259 -21.12 -5.32 31.28
C GLY A 259 -20.34 -4.00 31.53
N THR A 260 -19.02 -4.02 31.40
CA THR A 260 -18.13 -2.87 31.61
C THR A 260 -16.84 -3.04 30.86
N GLN A 261 -16.21 -1.92 30.43
CA GLN A 261 -14.91 -1.88 29.77
C GLN A 261 -13.70 -1.89 30.72
N LYS A 262 -13.93 -1.93 32.03
CA LYS A 262 -12.89 -1.70 33.06
C LYS A 262 -11.64 -2.57 32.88
N ALA A 263 -11.82 -3.85 32.52
CA ALA A 263 -10.70 -4.78 32.31
C ALA A 263 -9.90 -4.48 31.04
N ALA A 264 -10.50 -3.86 30.03
CA ALA A 264 -9.84 -3.54 28.77
C ALA A 264 -9.08 -2.19 28.79
N VAL A 265 -9.38 -1.29 29.73
CA VAL A 265 -8.76 0.06 29.81
C VAL A 265 -7.23 0.03 29.76
N PRO A 266 -6.51 -0.87 30.48
CA PRO A 266 -5.05 -0.90 30.45
C PRO A 266 -4.42 -1.23 29.08
N THR A 267 -5.20 -1.76 28.14
CA THR A 267 -4.74 -2.12 26.79
C THR A 267 -5.06 -1.05 25.75
N MET A 268 -5.73 0.03 26.15
CA MET A 268 -6.13 1.09 25.23
C MET A 268 -5.08 2.18 25.12
N GLN A 269 -5.05 2.83 23.95
CA GLN A 269 -4.35 4.10 23.81
C GLN A 269 -4.97 5.15 24.74
N THR A 270 -4.12 5.90 25.45
CA THR A 270 -4.60 6.97 26.33
C THR A 270 -5.15 8.16 25.53
N ARG A 271 -5.95 9.01 26.18
CA ARG A 271 -6.41 10.27 25.57
C ARG A 271 -5.23 11.20 25.28
N GLU A 272 -4.23 11.22 26.15
CA GLU A 272 -3.01 12.02 25.96
C GLU A 272 -2.23 11.59 24.73
N ASP A 273 -2.03 10.28 24.55
CA ASP A 273 -1.37 9.74 23.35
C ASP A 273 -2.16 10.07 22.08
N LEU A 274 -3.48 9.91 22.10
CA LEU A 274 -4.35 10.28 20.98
C LEU A 274 -4.14 11.75 20.61
N TYR A 275 -4.19 12.65 21.58
CA TYR A 275 -4.03 14.09 21.38
C TYR A 275 -2.65 14.44 20.85
N ARG A 276 -1.59 13.78 21.34
CA ARG A 276 -0.23 13.94 20.85
C ARG A 276 -0.12 13.61 19.37
N TYR A 277 -0.63 12.46 18.91
CA TYR A 277 -0.56 12.07 17.51
C TYR A 277 -1.45 12.89 16.59
N LEU A 278 -2.55 13.42 17.08
CA LEU A 278 -3.43 14.34 16.34
C LEU A 278 -2.88 15.77 16.31
N GLY A 279 -1.92 16.13 17.16
CA GLY A 279 -1.47 17.51 17.33
C GLY A 279 -2.56 18.41 17.95
N TYR A 280 -3.44 17.85 18.80
CA TYR A 280 -4.66 18.48 19.31
C TYR A 280 -4.42 19.86 19.91
N HIS A 281 -3.42 20.00 20.77
CA HIS A 281 -3.14 21.27 21.48
C HIS A 281 -2.74 22.40 20.51
N ALA A 282 -2.08 22.09 19.39
CA ALA A 282 -1.77 23.10 18.39
C ALA A 282 -3.03 23.72 17.74
N TYR A 283 -4.13 22.96 17.65
CA TYR A 283 -5.41 23.49 17.20
C TYR A 283 -6.06 24.40 18.24
N GLU A 284 -5.99 24.05 19.54
CA GLU A 284 -6.48 24.90 20.62
C GLU A 284 -5.69 26.21 20.67
N ASP A 285 -4.36 26.16 20.68
CA ASP A 285 -3.49 27.34 20.68
C ASP A 285 -3.79 28.25 19.47
N LYS A 286 -3.99 27.66 18.30
CA LYS A 286 -4.33 28.40 17.10
C LYS A 286 -5.69 29.08 17.21
N LEU A 287 -6.70 28.39 17.76
CA LEU A 287 -8.05 28.90 17.97
C LEU A 287 -8.01 30.11 18.95
N ASP A 288 -7.30 29.94 20.06
CA ASP A 288 -7.13 31.00 21.07
C ASP A 288 -6.42 32.23 20.48
N ALA A 289 -5.36 32.02 19.71
CA ALA A 289 -4.65 33.10 19.03
C ALA A 289 -5.53 33.85 18.02
N LEU A 290 -6.37 33.14 17.25
CA LEU A 290 -7.26 33.74 16.25
C LEU A 290 -8.34 34.61 16.87
N PHE A 291 -8.78 34.33 18.10
CA PHE A 291 -9.90 34.99 18.77
C PHE A 291 -9.48 35.84 19.99
N ALA A 292 -8.18 35.88 20.33
CA ALA A 292 -7.66 36.66 21.48
C ALA A 292 -7.97 38.16 21.41
N THR A 293 -8.18 38.71 20.23
CA THR A 293 -8.48 40.15 20.00
C THR A 293 -9.96 40.52 20.18
N LYS A 294 -10.82 39.57 20.57
CA LYS A 294 -12.27 39.81 20.77
C LYS A 294 -12.67 39.93 22.23
N LYS A 295 -11.71 40.11 23.17
CA LYS A 295 -12.01 40.43 24.60
C LYS A 295 -11.68 41.86 24.91
#